data_a90a23c561bc3bd944d7ac28bfc74de4
#
_entry.id   a90a23c561bc3bd944d7ac28bfc74de4
#
_cell.length_a   1.000
_cell.length_b   1.000
_cell.length_c   1.000
_cell.angle_alpha   90.00
_cell.angle_beta   90.00
_cell.angle_gamma   90.00
#
_symmetry.space_group_name_H-M   'P 1'
#
loop_
_entity.id
_entity.type
_entity.pdbx_description
1 polymer ?
#
loop_
_entity_poly.entity_id
_entity_poly.type
_entity_poly.pdbx_seq_one_letter_code
_entity_poly.pdbx_strand_id
1 'polypeptide(L)'
;KDAEALNAQVTLSEWGYVYVSIPSNINYPIPTIGITCHLDYTPEVAGVGIKPTVLKYTGGVINLGHGTLDPSADSGVDLPNLVGKTIIHTDGTTILGADDKNGCTIAMSIIETVQKKGFKHGPLQFVFCPNEDIGLAALKIDTTLFNPDIVIDVDGGGCTQVAVSN
;
A
#
# COMPACT_ATOMS: atom_id res chain seq x y z
N LYS A 1 15.02 7.63 2.25
CA LYS A 1 15.79 8.02 1.04
C LYS A 1 14.91 8.64 -0.03
N ASP A 2 13.88 7.93 -0.56
CA ASP A 2 13.07 8.46 -1.67
C ASP A 2 12.20 9.65 -1.21
N ALA A 3 11.56 9.56 -0.04
CA ALA A 3 10.80 10.68 0.54
C ALA A 3 11.69 11.88 0.91
N GLU A 4 12.90 11.64 1.41
CA GLU A 4 13.89 12.70 1.67
C GLU A 4 14.33 13.41 0.38
N ALA A 5 14.50 12.66 -0.71
CA ALA A 5 14.78 13.24 -2.03
C ALA A 5 13.64 14.13 -2.55
N LEU A 6 12.44 13.99 -1.99
CA LEU A 6 11.28 14.86 -2.24
C LEU A 6 11.15 15.99 -1.20
N ASN A 7 12.17 16.26 -0.39
CA ASN A 7 12.18 17.27 0.67
C ASN A 7 11.12 17.07 1.77
N ALA A 8 10.66 15.84 2.01
CA ALA A 8 9.83 15.50 3.14
C ALA A 8 10.68 15.25 4.40
N GLN A 9 10.12 15.49 5.57
CA GLN A 9 10.75 15.15 6.83
C GLN A 9 10.56 13.66 7.08
N VAL A 10 11.65 12.92 7.28
CA VAL A 10 11.62 11.47 7.44
C VAL A 10 12.27 11.07 8.75
N THR A 11 11.59 10.19 9.50
CA THR A 11 12.12 9.56 10.71
C THR A 11 12.00 8.05 10.57
N LEU A 12 13.10 7.33 10.79
CA LEU A 12 13.13 5.88 10.88
C LEU A 12 13.23 5.48 12.36
N SER A 13 12.27 4.69 12.83
CA SER A 13 12.31 4.16 14.18
C SER A 13 13.24 2.94 14.30
N GLU A 14 13.61 2.59 15.52
CA GLU A 14 14.37 1.37 15.83
C GLU A 14 13.63 0.08 15.45
N TRP A 15 12.29 0.15 15.32
CA TRP A 15 11.42 -0.96 14.94
C TRP A 15 11.18 -1.06 13.43
N GLY A 16 11.81 -0.20 12.63
CA GLY A 16 11.68 -0.21 11.17
C GLY A 16 10.50 0.59 10.61
N TYR A 17 9.72 1.30 11.45
CA TYR A 17 8.67 2.19 10.96
C TYR A 17 9.29 3.43 10.31
N VAL A 18 8.78 3.79 9.15
CA VAL A 18 9.18 5.03 8.46
C VAL A 18 8.04 6.04 8.58
N TYR A 19 8.32 7.13 9.30
CA TYR A 19 7.41 8.26 9.44
C TYR A 19 7.81 9.35 8.47
N VAL A 20 6.82 9.88 7.73
CA VAL A 20 7.03 11.01 6.83
C VAL A 20 6.05 12.11 7.18
N SER A 21 6.56 13.32 7.34
CA SER A 21 5.74 14.49 7.66
C SER A 21 5.95 15.59 6.62
N ILE A 22 4.84 16.18 6.18
CA ILE A 22 4.82 17.32 5.27
C ILE A 22 4.00 18.42 5.94
N PRO A 23 4.62 19.56 6.31
CA PRO A 23 3.91 20.65 6.93
C PRO A 23 2.90 21.28 5.96
N SER A 24 1.83 21.87 6.52
CA SER A 24 0.84 22.61 5.75
C SER A 24 1.50 23.75 4.95
N ASN A 25 1.01 23.98 3.74
CA ASN A 25 1.39 25.12 2.90
C ASN A 25 0.26 26.17 2.78
N ILE A 26 -0.75 26.10 3.64
CA ILE A 26 -1.83 27.09 3.77
C ILE A 26 -1.77 27.76 5.13
N ASN A 27 -2.39 28.93 5.27
CA ASN A 27 -2.29 29.78 6.45
C ASN A 27 -3.53 29.76 7.37
N TYR A 28 -4.40 28.77 7.19
CA TYR A 28 -5.56 28.55 8.06
C TYR A 28 -5.56 27.09 8.54
N PRO A 29 -6.09 26.83 9.75
CA PRO A 29 -6.08 25.50 10.32
C PRO A 29 -7.07 24.57 9.58
N ILE A 30 -6.61 23.38 9.26
CA ILE A 30 -7.44 22.26 8.79
C ILE A 30 -6.90 20.98 9.42
N PRO A 31 -7.71 19.91 9.48
CA PRO A 31 -7.29 18.64 10.04
C PRO A 31 -6.02 18.08 9.38
N THR A 32 -5.20 17.43 10.19
CA THR A 32 -4.06 16.64 9.71
C THR A 32 -4.57 15.31 9.14
N ILE A 33 -4.17 15.00 7.92
CA ILE A 33 -4.47 13.71 7.30
C ILE A 33 -3.27 12.79 7.50
N GLY A 34 -3.54 11.62 8.07
CA GLY A 34 -2.60 10.50 8.16
C GLY A 34 -2.88 9.46 7.10
N ILE A 35 -1.82 8.88 6.56
CA ILE A 35 -1.90 7.77 5.61
C ILE A 35 -1.04 6.65 6.14
N THR A 36 -1.63 5.45 6.22
CA THR A 36 -0.94 4.23 6.65
C THR A 36 -0.85 3.26 5.48
N CYS A 37 0.22 2.51 5.45
CA CYS A 37 0.45 1.39 4.52
C CYS A 37 1.53 0.49 5.11
N HIS A 38 1.63 -0.78 4.65
CA HIS A 38 2.63 -1.69 5.17
C HIS A 38 3.69 -2.11 4.14
N LEU A 39 4.86 -2.48 4.66
CA LEU A 39 6.05 -2.79 3.86
C LEU A 39 6.29 -4.29 3.71
N ASP A 40 5.84 -5.06 4.69
CA ASP A 40 6.00 -6.49 4.73
C ASP A 40 4.98 -7.23 3.84
N TYR A 41 5.08 -8.49 3.83
CA TYR A 41 4.15 -9.45 3.23
C TYR A 41 4.20 -10.74 4.05
N THR A 42 3.21 -11.62 3.88
CA THR A 42 3.11 -12.85 4.65
C THR A 42 4.39 -13.67 4.59
N PRO A 43 4.89 -14.15 5.74
CA PRO A 43 6.08 -14.99 5.79
C PRO A 43 5.85 -16.42 5.26
N GLU A 44 4.60 -16.78 4.97
CA GLU A 44 4.22 -18.14 4.54
C GLU A 44 4.60 -18.42 3.09
N VAL A 45 4.80 -17.41 2.27
CA VAL A 45 5.09 -17.53 0.83
C VAL A 45 6.36 -16.75 0.48
N ALA A 46 7.16 -17.31 -0.42
CA ALA A 46 8.36 -16.62 -0.90
C ALA A 46 8.03 -15.29 -1.58
N GLY A 47 8.77 -14.23 -1.25
CA GLY A 47 8.64 -12.89 -1.81
C GLY A 47 9.92 -12.38 -2.47
N VAL A 48 10.86 -13.26 -2.78
CA VAL A 48 12.13 -12.90 -3.42
C VAL A 48 12.16 -13.39 -4.85
N GLY A 49 12.61 -12.54 -5.78
CA GLY A 49 12.70 -12.90 -7.19
C GLY A 49 11.33 -12.91 -7.90
N ILE A 50 10.42 -12.05 -7.47
CA ILE A 50 9.09 -11.90 -8.06
C ILE A 50 9.17 -11.63 -9.55
N LYS A 51 8.43 -12.39 -10.35
CA LYS A 51 8.36 -12.25 -11.82
C LYS A 51 6.94 -11.86 -12.23
N PRO A 52 6.63 -10.55 -12.24
CA PRO A 52 5.30 -10.09 -12.59
C PRO A 52 5.04 -10.23 -14.09
N THR A 53 3.85 -10.69 -14.44
CA THR A 53 3.36 -10.79 -15.82
C THR A 53 2.07 -10.00 -15.95
N VAL A 54 1.95 -9.21 -17.01
CA VAL A 54 0.75 -8.45 -17.34
C VAL A 54 -0.07 -9.23 -18.34
N LEU A 55 -1.34 -9.47 -18.00
CA LEU A 55 -2.27 -10.25 -18.82
C LEU A 55 -3.56 -9.46 -19.08
N LYS A 56 -3.99 -9.37 -20.34
CA LYS A 56 -5.37 -9.02 -20.68
C LYS A 56 -6.25 -10.25 -20.51
N TYR A 57 -6.99 -10.30 -19.42
CA TYR A 57 -7.79 -11.49 -19.11
C TYR A 57 -9.04 -11.57 -19.97
N THR A 58 -9.23 -12.70 -20.66
CA THR A 58 -10.35 -12.96 -21.55
C THR A 58 -11.27 -14.09 -21.06
N GLY A 59 -11.03 -14.58 -19.86
CA GLY A 59 -11.74 -15.70 -19.26
C GLY A 59 -10.95 -17.00 -19.29
N GLY A 60 -11.44 -17.99 -18.55
CA GLY A 60 -10.82 -19.31 -18.45
C GLY A 60 -9.67 -19.38 -17.45
N VAL A 61 -8.96 -20.49 -17.46
CA VAL A 61 -7.83 -20.79 -16.56
C VAL A 61 -6.61 -19.95 -16.94
N ILE A 62 -5.97 -19.36 -15.94
CA ILE A 62 -4.68 -18.68 -16.13
C ILE A 62 -3.56 -19.64 -15.77
N ASN A 63 -2.68 -19.92 -16.72
CA ASN A 63 -1.47 -20.69 -16.48
C ASN A 63 -0.36 -19.75 -15.98
N LEU A 64 0.11 -19.99 -14.77
CA LEU A 64 1.17 -19.18 -14.14
C LEU A 64 2.58 -19.68 -14.53
N GLY A 65 2.67 -20.93 -15.01
CA GLY A 65 3.93 -21.62 -15.20
C GLY A 65 4.19 -22.64 -14.08
N HIS A 66 4.05 -22.21 -12.82
CA HIS A 66 4.07 -23.06 -11.64
C HIS A 66 2.69 -23.03 -10.96
N GLY A 67 1.72 -23.75 -11.58
CA GLY A 67 0.34 -23.77 -11.12
C GLY A 67 -0.61 -22.99 -12.03
N THR A 68 -1.86 -22.94 -11.62
CA THR A 68 -2.94 -22.31 -12.38
C THR A 68 -3.88 -21.56 -11.44
N LEU A 69 -4.50 -20.50 -11.95
CA LEU A 69 -5.69 -19.91 -11.35
C LEU A 69 -6.90 -20.34 -12.16
N ASP A 70 -7.77 -21.12 -11.54
CA ASP A 70 -8.97 -21.65 -12.16
C ASP A 70 -10.20 -20.89 -11.65
N PRO A 71 -11.01 -20.29 -12.55
CA PRO A 71 -12.20 -19.56 -12.14
C PRO A 71 -13.29 -20.43 -11.48
N SER A 72 -13.19 -21.75 -11.62
CA SER A 72 -14.10 -22.72 -10.95
C SER A 72 -13.61 -23.16 -9.58
N ALA A 73 -12.35 -22.89 -9.24
CA ALA A 73 -11.77 -23.19 -7.94
C ALA A 73 -11.98 -22.02 -6.97
N ASP A 74 -12.15 -22.32 -5.69
CA ASP A 74 -12.13 -21.32 -4.63
C ASP A 74 -10.68 -20.87 -4.38
N SER A 75 -10.22 -19.96 -5.20
CA SER A 75 -8.86 -19.40 -5.16
C SER A 75 -8.77 -18.08 -4.40
N GLY A 76 -9.89 -17.62 -3.80
CA GLY A 76 -9.98 -16.28 -3.21
C GLY A 76 -9.96 -15.14 -4.23
N VAL A 77 -9.85 -15.43 -5.52
CA VAL A 77 -9.83 -14.43 -6.60
C VAL A 77 -11.09 -14.56 -7.45
N ASP A 78 -11.87 -13.49 -7.56
CA ASP A 78 -13.10 -13.46 -8.37
C ASP A 78 -12.77 -13.26 -9.86
N LEU A 79 -12.13 -14.26 -10.46
CA LEU A 79 -11.72 -14.25 -11.86
C LEU A 79 -12.88 -13.97 -12.85
N PRO A 80 -14.11 -14.50 -12.67
CA PRO A 80 -15.22 -14.19 -13.57
C PRO A 80 -15.50 -12.69 -13.72
N ASN A 81 -15.39 -11.93 -12.66
CA ASN A 81 -15.60 -10.48 -12.68
C ASN A 81 -14.40 -9.68 -13.23
N LEU A 82 -13.29 -10.34 -13.49
CA LEU A 82 -12.08 -9.75 -14.09
C LEU A 82 -12.01 -9.90 -15.61
N VAL A 83 -12.98 -10.58 -16.24
CA VAL A 83 -13.00 -10.70 -17.71
C VAL A 83 -13.01 -9.31 -18.37
N GLY A 84 -12.11 -9.12 -19.33
CA GLY A 84 -11.90 -7.84 -19.99
C GLY A 84 -10.97 -6.86 -19.23
N LYS A 85 -10.54 -7.18 -18.02
CA LYS A 85 -9.57 -6.37 -17.28
C LYS A 85 -8.13 -6.76 -17.63
N THR A 86 -7.21 -5.84 -17.38
CA THR A 86 -5.79 -6.13 -17.36
C THR A 86 -5.41 -6.48 -15.93
N ILE A 87 -4.81 -7.62 -15.73
CA ILE A 87 -4.38 -8.13 -14.43
C ILE A 87 -2.86 -8.33 -14.41
N ILE A 88 -2.30 -8.35 -13.22
CA ILE A 88 -0.90 -8.68 -13.00
C ILE A 88 -0.84 -9.92 -12.11
N HIS A 89 -0.03 -10.89 -12.48
CA HIS A 89 0.19 -12.11 -11.72
C HIS A 89 1.66 -12.49 -11.69
N THR A 90 2.06 -13.41 -10.82
CA THR A 90 3.39 -14.00 -10.80
C THR A 90 3.45 -15.28 -11.61
N ASP A 91 4.64 -15.88 -11.68
CA ASP A 91 4.81 -17.23 -12.26
C ASP A 91 4.33 -18.37 -11.35
N GLY A 92 3.75 -18.09 -10.19
CA GLY A 92 3.28 -19.05 -9.21
C GLY A 92 4.33 -19.54 -8.21
N THR A 93 5.58 -19.06 -8.31
CA THR A 93 6.64 -19.42 -7.35
C THR A 93 6.75 -18.46 -6.17
N THR A 94 6.16 -17.27 -6.28
CA THR A 94 6.21 -16.24 -5.25
C THR A 94 4.86 -15.55 -5.06
N ILE A 95 4.70 -14.87 -3.93
CA ILE A 95 3.63 -13.88 -3.78
C ILE A 95 3.87 -12.71 -4.75
N LEU A 96 2.80 -12.02 -5.19
CA LEU A 96 2.94 -10.79 -5.98
C LEU A 96 3.37 -9.61 -5.09
N GLY A 97 2.88 -9.56 -3.86
CA GLY A 97 3.15 -8.50 -2.90
C GLY A 97 2.46 -7.17 -3.27
N ALA A 98 1.37 -7.21 -4.03
CA ALA A 98 0.58 -6.03 -4.31
C ALA A 98 -0.07 -5.47 -3.05
N ASP A 99 -0.40 -6.32 -2.14
CA ASP A 99 -0.70 -6.10 -0.74
C ASP A 99 0.63 -6.07 0.06
N ASP A 100 1.08 -4.95 0.62
CA ASP A 100 0.49 -3.60 0.41
C ASP A 100 1.46 -2.65 -0.33
N LYS A 101 2.22 -3.14 -1.29
CA LYS A 101 3.09 -2.27 -2.10
C LYS A 101 2.30 -1.28 -2.96
N ASN A 102 1.00 -1.56 -3.16
CA ASN A 102 0.10 -0.60 -3.79
C ASN A 102 -0.14 0.61 -2.87
N GLY A 103 -0.43 0.39 -1.58
CA GLY A 103 -0.56 1.46 -0.60
C GLY A 103 0.73 2.26 -0.46
N CYS A 104 1.86 1.59 -0.38
CA CYS A 104 3.17 2.26 -0.40
C CYS A 104 3.36 3.14 -1.64
N THR A 105 2.96 2.64 -2.82
CA THR A 105 3.05 3.40 -4.07
C THR A 105 2.11 4.60 -4.07
N ILE A 106 0.89 4.44 -3.57
CA ILE A 106 -0.08 5.53 -3.43
C ILE A 106 0.47 6.59 -2.48
N ALA A 107 0.94 6.21 -1.29
CA ALA A 107 1.53 7.12 -0.32
C ALA A 107 2.69 7.92 -0.91
N MET A 108 3.64 7.25 -1.56
CA MET A 108 4.78 7.91 -2.22
C MET A 108 4.35 8.81 -3.38
N SER A 109 3.31 8.43 -4.14
CA SER A 109 2.77 9.25 -5.23
C SER A 109 2.09 10.52 -4.71
N ILE A 110 1.44 10.46 -3.54
CA ILE A 110 0.87 11.63 -2.87
C ILE A 110 2.00 12.56 -2.44
N ILE A 111 3.03 12.05 -1.75
CA ILE A 111 4.20 12.81 -1.33
C ILE A 111 4.83 13.52 -2.53
N GLU A 112 5.10 12.78 -3.60
CA GLU A 112 5.68 13.33 -4.83
C GLU A 112 4.80 14.41 -5.45
N THR A 113 3.50 14.16 -5.51
CA THR A 113 2.54 15.07 -6.14
C THR A 113 2.45 16.40 -5.39
N VAL A 114 2.33 16.38 -4.08
CA VAL A 114 2.23 17.62 -3.27
C VAL A 114 3.53 18.40 -3.30
N GLN A 115 4.67 17.73 -3.26
CA GLN A 115 5.98 18.36 -3.27
C GLN A 115 6.36 18.94 -4.64
N LYS A 116 6.05 18.24 -5.73
CA LYS A 116 6.41 18.69 -7.08
C LYS A 116 5.41 19.65 -7.69
N LYS A 117 4.11 19.50 -7.43
CA LYS A 117 3.06 20.31 -8.06
C LYS A 117 2.60 21.48 -7.23
N GLY A 118 3.00 21.55 -5.94
CA GLY A 118 2.69 22.66 -5.07
C GLY A 118 1.20 22.85 -4.80
N PHE A 119 0.42 21.77 -4.79
CA PHE A 119 -0.99 21.84 -4.42
C PHE A 119 -1.13 22.39 -3.00
N LYS A 120 -2.21 23.12 -2.75
CA LYS A 120 -2.55 23.56 -1.41
C LYS A 120 -3.03 22.40 -0.58
N HIS A 121 -2.42 22.20 0.59
CA HIS A 121 -2.76 21.10 1.51
C HIS A 121 -2.54 21.52 2.97
N GLY A 122 -3.23 20.83 3.87
CA GLY A 122 -2.95 20.87 5.29
C GLY A 122 -1.74 20.02 5.67
N PRO A 123 -1.50 19.81 6.98
CA PRO A 123 -0.48 18.91 7.42
C PRO A 123 -0.76 17.48 6.94
N LEU A 124 0.25 16.79 6.42
CA LEU A 124 0.17 15.39 6.03
C LEU A 124 1.17 14.57 6.83
N GLN A 125 0.73 13.42 7.29
CA GLN A 125 1.57 12.44 7.97
C GLN A 125 1.42 11.09 7.29
N PHE A 126 2.52 10.37 7.17
CA PHE A 126 2.53 9.01 6.60
C PHE A 126 3.28 8.10 7.54
N VAL A 127 2.82 6.87 7.67
CA VAL A 127 3.57 5.81 8.34
C VAL A 127 3.59 4.57 7.47
N PHE A 128 4.78 4.09 7.18
CA PHE A 128 5.02 2.83 6.50
C PHE A 128 5.37 1.80 7.57
N CYS A 129 4.47 0.85 7.76
CA CYS A 129 4.52 -0.12 8.85
C CYS A 129 5.23 -1.40 8.42
N PRO A 130 6.21 -1.90 9.16
CA PRO A 130 6.60 -3.30 9.08
C PRO A 130 5.68 -4.15 9.97
N ASN A 131 5.59 -5.44 9.72
CA ASN A 131 4.89 -6.41 10.58
C ASN A 131 3.35 -6.27 10.63
N GLU A 132 2.72 -5.76 9.57
CA GLU A 132 1.26 -5.71 9.45
C GLU A 132 0.71 -7.11 9.23
N ASP A 133 1.23 -7.84 8.27
CA ASP A 133 0.81 -9.20 7.88
C ASP A 133 0.93 -10.26 9.01
N ILE A 134 1.61 -9.91 10.09
CA ILE A 134 1.67 -10.72 11.32
C ILE A 134 0.87 -10.10 12.48
N GLY A 135 0.06 -9.08 12.20
CA GLY A 135 -0.86 -8.44 13.16
C GLY A 135 -0.17 -7.57 14.21
N LEU A 136 1.02 -7.08 13.97
CA LEU A 136 1.81 -6.34 14.96
C LEU A 136 2.01 -4.85 14.61
N ALA A 137 1.46 -4.38 13.49
CA ALA A 137 1.69 -3.02 13.01
C ALA A 137 1.34 -1.93 14.03
N ALA A 138 0.21 -2.04 14.70
CA ALA A 138 -0.24 -1.01 15.65
C ALA A 138 0.58 -0.95 16.95
N LEU A 139 1.29 -2.01 17.31
CA LEU A 139 1.92 -2.14 18.63
C LEU A 139 3.11 -1.20 18.87
N LYS A 140 3.74 -0.73 17.82
CA LYS A 140 4.97 0.06 17.89
C LYS A 140 4.89 1.39 17.15
N ILE A 141 3.70 1.80 16.75
CA ILE A 141 3.49 3.15 16.21
C ILE A 141 3.77 4.17 17.32
N ASP A 142 4.68 5.10 17.02
CA ASP A 142 4.98 6.22 17.89
C ASP A 142 3.96 7.34 17.65
N THR A 143 3.05 7.50 18.58
CA THR A 143 1.98 8.52 18.50
C THR A 143 2.50 9.95 18.66
N THR A 144 3.76 10.15 19.00
CA THR A 144 4.38 11.47 18.97
C THR A 144 4.82 11.88 17.57
N LEU A 145 5.05 10.90 16.70
CA LEU A 145 5.46 11.08 15.30
C LEU A 145 4.28 10.94 14.32
N PHE A 146 3.24 10.19 14.72
CA PHE A 146 2.04 9.96 13.92
C PHE A 146 0.78 10.13 14.79
N ASN A 147 0.20 11.30 14.73
CA ASN A 147 -1.00 11.70 15.47
C ASN A 147 -1.93 12.57 14.61
N PRO A 148 -2.43 12.06 13.49
CA PRO A 148 -3.34 12.79 12.62
C PRO A 148 -4.76 12.86 13.20
N ASP A 149 -5.54 13.83 12.70
CA ASP A 149 -6.97 13.94 13.04
C ASP A 149 -7.83 12.92 12.28
N ILE A 150 -7.41 12.55 11.08
CA ILE A 150 -8.08 11.57 10.21
C ILE A 150 -7.02 10.63 9.64
N VAL A 151 -7.25 9.34 9.75
CA VAL A 151 -6.38 8.31 9.16
C VAL A 151 -7.08 7.69 7.95
N ILE A 152 -6.32 7.53 6.88
CA ILE A 152 -6.69 6.73 5.70
C ILE A 152 -5.71 5.57 5.63
N ASP A 153 -6.21 4.38 5.90
CA ASP A 153 -5.46 3.17 5.69
C ASP A 153 -5.62 2.74 4.22
N VAL A 154 -4.51 2.61 3.52
CA VAL A 154 -4.50 2.33 2.07
C VAL A 154 -4.22 0.85 1.85
N ASP A 155 -4.88 0.06 2.64
CA ASP A 155 -4.84 -1.40 2.62
C ASP A 155 -6.27 -1.92 2.52
N GLY A 156 -6.50 -3.04 1.87
CA GLY A 156 -7.85 -3.58 1.84
C GLY A 156 -8.18 -4.57 0.75
N GLY A 157 -9.23 -5.34 1.02
CA GLY A 157 -9.70 -6.47 0.22
C GLY A 157 -10.44 -6.16 -1.08
N GLY A 158 -10.59 -4.88 -1.49
CA GLY A 158 -11.34 -4.59 -2.71
C GLY A 158 -11.20 -3.14 -3.19
N CYS A 159 -10.98 -2.97 -4.47
CA CYS A 159 -10.72 -1.67 -5.10
C CYS A 159 -11.87 -0.64 -5.08
N THR A 160 -13.03 -1.01 -4.56
CA THR A 160 -14.22 -0.13 -4.49
C THR A 160 -14.83 -0.06 -3.09
N GLN A 161 -14.13 -0.58 -2.10
CA GLN A 161 -14.62 -0.63 -0.71
C GLN A 161 -13.91 0.43 0.13
N VAL A 162 -14.67 1.11 0.97
CA VAL A 162 -14.18 2.00 2.02
C VAL A 162 -14.83 1.55 3.33
N ALA A 163 -14.01 1.06 4.26
CA ALA A 163 -14.44 0.79 5.62
C ALA A 163 -14.24 2.04 6.47
N VAL A 164 -15.24 2.36 7.31
CA VAL A 164 -15.17 3.49 8.24
C VAL A 164 -15.26 2.94 9.65
N SER A 165 -14.30 3.27 10.49
CA SER A 165 -14.30 2.97 11.92
C SER A 165 -14.01 4.23 12.73
N ASN A 166 -14.55 4.28 13.95
CA ASN A 166 -14.31 5.35 14.93
C ASN A 166 -13.36 4.86 16.01
#